data_cc983ea89f44e6b74ae6a3be633cfc8d
#
_entry.id   cc983ea89f44e6b74ae6a3be633cfc8d
#
_cell.length_a   1.000
_cell.length_b   1.000
_cell.length_c   1.000
_cell.angle_alpha   90.00
_cell.angle_beta   90.00
_cell.angle_gamma   90.00
#
_symmetry.space_group_name_H-M   'P 1'
#
loop_
_entity.id
_entity.type
_entity.pdbx_description
1 polymer ?
#
loop_
_entity_poly.entity_id
_entity_poly.type
_entity_poly.pdbx_seq_one_letter_code
_entity_poly.pdbx_strand_id
1 'polypeptide(L)'
;MQKRMKWWYIAQYLVFIAILTFANLMAETMKNLPISLVLGFIMLTGVTLTLLEKEPTKPVLVFRWFEALAYPVSLSLVSSFLGQKIESIPFALFLAIYLLVTALPVLYSLLPIFKSVINRILFSVQWFFIGGVPSIAPRLKVPYPLLRPLFTSGFWGSLAAAVFALALMRSLGFSFYDWKPTRKLSVLTLSFIGNFTVYFTLFNAFSIDNNWLDTLFVFDFSNFKPTPYLFWTAVRAGVFEEILCRYIFLLSFLYIWRHQKYQINLAILVSSAIFGLLHITNLMGGQDLIATLSQVIFAILIGFLLSSIYLYTGKLWTVILFHILIDVFAFSSTGSSMMEAMSINDFFTPYNVYLFLFLLLFSVWMLTGKRKNIIRTNVQHLFEQKKSDPS
;
A
#
# COMPACT_ATOMS: atom_id res chain seq x y z
N MET A 1 18.34 23.13 2.24
CA MET A 1 17.70 21.90 1.72
C MET A 1 16.58 22.21 0.73
N GLN A 2 15.67 23.15 1.00
CA GLN A 2 14.57 23.55 0.09
C GLN A 2 15.02 23.93 -1.34
N LYS A 3 16.07 24.75 -1.48
CA LYS A 3 16.58 25.19 -2.81
C LYS A 3 17.04 24.01 -3.68
N ARG A 4 17.71 23.01 -3.11
CA ARG A 4 18.18 21.81 -3.83
C ARG A 4 16.99 20.95 -4.30
N MET A 5 15.96 20.76 -3.47
CA MET A 5 14.77 20.00 -3.81
C MET A 5 13.96 20.68 -4.90
N LYS A 6 13.86 22.02 -4.89
CA LYS A 6 13.22 22.79 -5.96
C LYS A 6 13.91 22.57 -7.32
N TRP A 7 15.24 22.63 -7.39
CA TRP A 7 15.96 22.40 -8.64
C TRP A 7 15.88 20.93 -9.09
N TRP A 8 15.89 19.98 -8.15
CA TRP A 8 15.68 18.58 -8.50
C TRP A 8 14.29 18.34 -9.07
N TYR A 9 13.25 18.88 -8.46
CA TYR A 9 11.89 18.84 -8.97
C TYR A 9 11.78 19.36 -10.42
N ILE A 10 12.35 20.55 -10.69
CA ILE A 10 12.36 21.15 -12.02
C ILE A 10 13.08 20.25 -13.03
N ALA A 11 14.31 19.83 -12.72
CA ALA A 11 15.12 19.00 -13.58
C ALA A 11 14.40 17.66 -13.90
N GLN A 12 13.80 17.03 -12.88
CA GLN A 12 13.07 15.79 -13.04
C GLN A 12 11.86 15.92 -13.97
N TYR A 13 11.09 17.00 -13.86
CA TYR A 13 9.94 17.25 -14.75
C TYR A 13 10.39 17.47 -16.19
N LEU A 14 11.44 18.24 -16.41
CA LEU A 14 12.01 18.45 -17.75
C LEU A 14 12.51 17.14 -18.36
N VAL A 15 13.16 16.30 -17.57
CA VAL A 15 13.61 14.96 -18.00
C VAL A 15 12.42 14.07 -18.34
N PHE A 16 11.35 14.07 -17.52
CA PHE A 16 10.15 13.28 -17.81
C PHE A 16 9.47 13.74 -19.09
N ILE A 17 9.33 15.04 -19.32
CA ILE A 17 8.80 15.60 -20.56
C ILE A 17 9.63 15.12 -21.75
N ALA A 18 10.95 15.22 -21.67
CA ALA A 18 11.86 14.78 -22.74
C ALA A 18 11.70 13.28 -23.04
N ILE A 19 11.65 12.43 -21.99
CA ILE A 19 11.47 10.98 -22.16
C ILE A 19 10.11 10.64 -22.75
N LEU A 20 9.02 11.26 -22.27
CA LEU A 20 7.68 11.04 -22.80
C LEU A 20 7.56 11.49 -24.28
N THR A 21 8.18 12.61 -24.63
CA THR A 21 8.22 13.08 -26.01
C THR A 21 9.01 12.09 -26.88
N PHE A 22 10.20 11.69 -26.46
CA PHE A 22 11.02 10.72 -27.17
C PHE A 22 10.33 9.36 -27.32
N ALA A 23 9.68 8.88 -26.27
CA ALA A 23 8.92 7.62 -26.31
C ALA A 23 7.80 7.64 -27.36
N ASN A 24 7.11 8.76 -27.52
CA ASN A 24 6.08 8.91 -28.56
C ASN A 24 6.66 9.02 -29.97
N LEU A 25 7.81 9.69 -30.15
CA LEU A 25 8.48 9.77 -31.44
C LEU A 25 9.01 8.38 -31.89
N MET A 26 9.37 7.51 -30.93
CA MET A 26 9.81 6.15 -31.20
C MET A 26 8.68 5.13 -31.34
N ALA A 27 7.45 5.51 -31.03
CA ALA A 27 6.29 4.62 -31.11
C ALA A 27 5.71 4.61 -32.52
N GLU A 28 5.55 3.41 -33.10
CA GLU A 28 4.95 3.24 -34.45
C GLU A 28 3.51 3.80 -34.55
N THR A 29 2.81 3.92 -33.44
CA THR A 29 1.34 4.21 -33.45
C THR A 29 0.94 5.50 -32.74
N MET A 30 1.83 6.28 -32.16
CA MET A 30 1.56 7.52 -31.40
C MET A 30 0.31 7.50 -30.48
N LYS A 31 -0.16 6.32 -30.08
CA LYS A 31 -1.41 6.15 -29.28
C LYS A 31 -1.41 6.92 -27.96
N ASN A 32 -0.22 7.09 -27.36
CA ASN A 32 -0.07 7.77 -26.08
C ASN A 32 0.26 9.26 -26.22
N LEU A 33 0.32 9.80 -27.45
CA LEU A 33 0.68 11.20 -27.69
C LEU A 33 -0.27 12.19 -26.97
N PRO A 34 -1.60 12.04 -27.02
CA PRO A 34 -2.49 12.97 -26.33
C PRO A 34 -2.26 13.03 -24.82
N ILE A 35 -2.11 11.86 -24.19
CA ILE A 35 -1.82 11.78 -22.74
C ILE A 35 -0.47 12.42 -22.43
N SER A 36 0.55 12.14 -23.21
CA SER A 36 1.89 12.70 -22.98
C SER A 36 1.93 14.22 -23.16
N LEU A 37 1.17 14.76 -24.10
CA LEU A 37 1.03 16.23 -24.27
C LEU A 37 0.34 16.88 -23.06
N VAL A 38 -0.75 16.29 -22.58
CA VAL A 38 -1.45 16.76 -21.39
C VAL A 38 -0.55 16.72 -20.16
N LEU A 39 0.13 15.60 -19.92
CA LEU A 39 1.06 15.46 -18.81
C LEU A 39 2.23 16.45 -18.92
N GLY A 40 2.79 16.60 -20.11
CA GLY A 40 3.86 17.57 -20.41
C GLY A 40 3.43 19.01 -20.13
N PHE A 41 2.22 19.39 -20.54
CA PHE A 41 1.65 20.70 -20.26
C PHE A 41 1.48 20.93 -18.75
N ILE A 42 0.92 19.95 -18.02
CA ILE A 42 0.75 20.05 -16.56
C ILE A 42 2.10 20.20 -15.86
N MET A 43 3.09 19.38 -16.22
CA MET A 43 4.42 19.44 -15.62
C MET A 43 5.14 20.77 -15.93
N LEU A 44 5.07 21.25 -17.16
CA LEU A 44 5.68 22.52 -17.56
C LEU A 44 5.05 23.71 -16.83
N THR A 45 3.73 23.73 -16.71
CA THR A 45 3.03 24.73 -15.92
C THR A 45 3.40 24.66 -14.44
N GLY A 46 3.53 23.45 -13.87
CA GLY A 46 4.01 23.23 -12.51
C GLY A 46 5.40 23.80 -12.28
N VAL A 47 6.33 23.61 -13.22
CA VAL A 47 7.68 24.20 -13.22
C VAL A 47 7.58 25.73 -13.22
N THR A 48 6.77 26.30 -14.13
CA THR A 48 6.58 27.76 -14.25
C THR A 48 6.03 28.37 -12.97
N LEU A 49 5.00 27.77 -12.38
CA LEU A 49 4.43 28.22 -11.11
C LEU A 49 5.44 28.13 -9.96
N THR A 50 6.30 27.11 -9.95
CA THR A 50 7.34 26.94 -8.95
C THR A 50 8.46 27.97 -9.11
N LEU A 51 8.79 28.37 -10.34
CA LEU A 51 9.78 29.42 -10.60
C LEU A 51 9.28 30.82 -10.20
N LEU A 52 7.98 31.08 -10.40
CA LEU A 52 7.37 32.37 -10.08
C LEU A 52 7.20 32.64 -8.58
N GLU A 53 7.31 31.63 -7.73
CA GLU A 53 7.28 31.71 -6.24
C GLU A 53 6.10 32.51 -5.67
N LYS A 54 4.96 32.56 -6.33
CA LYS A 54 3.77 33.28 -5.87
C LYS A 54 2.95 32.45 -4.89
N GLU A 55 2.34 33.14 -3.92
CA GLU A 55 1.35 32.52 -3.02
C GLU A 55 0.22 31.87 -3.84
N PRO A 56 -0.18 30.64 -3.50
CA PRO A 56 -1.16 29.90 -4.30
C PRO A 56 -2.55 30.53 -4.20
N THR A 57 -3.07 31.04 -5.28
CA THR A 57 -4.48 31.39 -5.44
C THR A 57 -5.34 30.14 -5.61
N LYS A 58 -6.69 30.25 -5.47
CA LYS A 58 -7.59 29.10 -5.65
C LYS A 58 -7.39 28.37 -6.98
N PRO A 59 -7.29 29.03 -8.15
CA PRO A 59 -7.00 28.35 -9.43
C PRO A 59 -5.65 27.63 -9.41
N VAL A 60 -4.61 28.24 -8.82
CA VAL A 60 -3.30 27.61 -8.69
C VAL A 60 -3.40 26.36 -7.82
N LEU A 61 -4.15 26.40 -6.71
CA LEU A 61 -4.36 25.22 -5.85
C LEU A 61 -5.03 24.07 -6.61
N VAL A 62 -6.07 24.35 -7.40
CA VAL A 62 -6.73 23.34 -8.24
C VAL A 62 -5.73 22.76 -9.25
N PHE A 63 -4.94 23.62 -9.90
CA PHE A 63 -3.91 23.15 -10.82
C PHE A 63 -2.87 22.25 -10.15
N ARG A 64 -2.45 22.57 -8.92
CA ARG A 64 -1.51 21.75 -8.13
C ARG A 64 -2.08 20.34 -7.80
N TRP A 65 -3.41 20.20 -7.73
CA TRP A 65 -4.04 18.87 -7.64
C TRP A 65 -3.88 18.06 -8.93
N PHE A 66 -4.09 18.69 -10.11
CA PHE A 66 -3.82 18.01 -11.38
C PHE A 66 -2.35 17.62 -11.52
N GLU A 67 -1.45 18.48 -11.09
CA GLU A 67 -0.01 18.20 -11.08
C GLU A 67 0.33 17.04 -10.16
N ALA A 68 -0.24 16.99 -8.95
CA ALA A 68 -0.04 15.90 -8.02
C ALA A 68 -0.49 14.55 -8.61
N LEU A 69 -1.57 14.53 -9.40
CA LEU A 69 -2.03 13.33 -10.12
C LEU A 69 -1.15 13.01 -11.34
N ALA A 70 -0.74 14.03 -12.09
CA ALA A 70 0.05 13.86 -13.31
C ALA A 70 1.42 13.22 -13.02
N TYR A 71 2.03 13.53 -11.88
CA TYR A 71 3.34 13.03 -11.55
C TYR A 71 3.42 11.49 -11.46
N PRO A 72 2.61 10.77 -10.64
CA PRO A 72 2.67 9.32 -10.56
C PRO A 72 2.31 8.63 -11.88
N VAL A 73 1.41 9.21 -12.66
CA VAL A 73 1.07 8.71 -14.01
C VAL A 73 2.27 8.84 -14.94
N SER A 74 2.93 10.02 -14.94
CA SER A 74 4.15 10.24 -15.74
C SER A 74 5.29 9.32 -15.29
N LEU A 75 5.47 9.13 -13.99
CA LEU A 75 6.46 8.20 -13.44
C LEU A 75 6.22 6.78 -13.91
N SER A 76 4.97 6.31 -13.88
CA SER A 76 4.60 4.97 -14.35
C SER A 76 4.91 4.78 -15.84
N LEU A 77 4.52 5.76 -16.68
CA LEU A 77 4.79 5.71 -18.13
C LEU A 77 6.30 5.75 -18.43
N VAL A 78 7.04 6.66 -17.79
CA VAL A 78 8.51 6.77 -17.96
C VAL A 78 9.21 5.52 -17.48
N SER A 79 8.83 4.99 -16.31
CA SER A 79 9.45 3.76 -15.77
C SER A 79 9.14 2.56 -16.64
N SER A 80 7.93 2.45 -17.19
CA SER A 80 7.54 1.39 -18.12
C SER A 80 8.34 1.46 -19.41
N PHE A 81 8.47 2.65 -20.01
CA PHE A 81 9.24 2.86 -21.23
C PHE A 81 10.74 2.53 -21.03
N LEU A 82 11.35 3.09 -19.99
CA LEU A 82 12.75 2.82 -19.66
C LEU A 82 12.97 1.34 -19.32
N GLY A 83 12.08 0.76 -18.52
CA GLY A 83 12.16 -0.63 -18.10
C GLY A 83 12.19 -1.61 -19.26
N GLN A 84 11.44 -1.33 -20.35
CA GLN A 84 11.47 -2.16 -21.57
C GLN A 84 12.81 -2.11 -22.33
N LYS A 85 13.67 -1.14 -22.05
CA LYS A 85 15.02 -1.01 -22.65
C LYS A 85 16.11 -1.56 -21.75
N ILE A 86 15.79 -1.94 -20.52
CA ILE A 86 16.77 -2.40 -19.53
C ILE A 86 16.93 -3.92 -19.62
N GLU A 87 18.14 -4.36 -19.97
CA GLU A 87 18.52 -5.76 -20.05
C GLU A 87 19.61 -6.14 -19.03
N SER A 88 20.22 -5.16 -18.34
CA SER A 88 21.32 -5.38 -17.40
C SER A 88 20.98 -5.02 -15.96
N ILE A 89 21.56 -5.73 -14.99
CA ILE A 89 21.36 -5.54 -13.57
C ILE A 89 21.73 -4.12 -13.08
N PRO A 90 22.90 -3.53 -13.47
CA PRO A 90 23.26 -2.19 -13.00
C PRO A 90 22.21 -1.13 -13.36
N PHE A 91 21.66 -1.16 -14.58
CA PHE A 91 20.62 -0.22 -14.98
C PHE A 91 19.29 -0.48 -14.27
N ALA A 92 18.93 -1.76 -14.03
CA ALA A 92 17.76 -2.10 -13.24
C ALA A 92 17.87 -1.60 -11.79
N LEU A 93 19.03 -1.75 -11.16
CA LEU A 93 19.31 -1.21 -9.82
C LEU A 93 19.31 0.31 -9.81
N PHE A 94 19.88 0.98 -10.81
CA PHE A 94 19.82 2.42 -10.93
C PHE A 94 18.36 2.92 -10.95
N LEU A 95 17.51 2.32 -11.80
CA LEU A 95 16.10 2.69 -11.88
C LEU A 95 15.36 2.38 -10.58
N ALA A 96 15.65 1.25 -9.93
CA ALA A 96 15.10 0.89 -8.64
C ALA A 96 15.44 1.93 -7.55
N ILE A 97 16.72 2.29 -7.43
CA ILE A 97 17.17 3.31 -6.45
C ILE A 97 16.55 4.68 -6.79
N TYR A 98 16.49 5.04 -8.05
CA TYR A 98 15.87 6.29 -8.48
C TYR A 98 14.39 6.33 -8.07
N LEU A 99 13.63 5.24 -8.22
CA LEU A 99 12.24 5.15 -7.79
C LEU A 99 12.06 5.45 -6.30
N LEU A 100 12.98 5.01 -5.43
CA LEU A 100 12.88 5.23 -4.00
C LEU A 100 12.93 6.72 -3.61
N VAL A 101 13.63 7.53 -4.39
CA VAL A 101 13.87 8.95 -4.05
C VAL A 101 13.13 9.93 -4.95
N THR A 102 12.62 9.48 -6.08
CA THR A 102 12.00 10.33 -7.12
C THR A 102 10.80 11.13 -6.62
N ALA A 103 10.06 10.59 -5.65
CA ALA A 103 8.89 11.25 -5.07
C ALA A 103 9.23 12.41 -4.12
N LEU A 104 10.43 12.42 -3.53
CA LEU A 104 10.81 13.40 -2.51
C LEU A 104 10.77 14.85 -3.00
N PRO A 105 11.32 15.21 -4.17
CA PRO A 105 11.28 16.59 -4.65
C PRO A 105 9.85 17.06 -4.94
N VAL A 106 8.98 16.19 -5.43
CA VAL A 106 7.56 16.52 -5.68
C VAL A 106 6.82 16.71 -4.37
N LEU A 107 7.02 15.80 -3.41
CA LEU A 107 6.45 15.92 -2.08
C LEU A 107 6.88 17.24 -1.41
N TYR A 108 8.15 17.57 -1.48
CA TYR A 108 8.68 18.80 -0.90
C TYR A 108 8.11 20.07 -1.55
N SER A 109 7.83 20.04 -2.86
CA SER A 109 7.30 21.18 -3.60
C SER A 109 5.80 21.35 -3.41
N LEU A 110 5.05 20.25 -3.32
CA LEU A 110 3.58 20.28 -3.27
C LEU A 110 3.01 20.26 -1.84
N LEU A 111 3.68 19.58 -0.91
CA LEU A 111 3.17 19.39 0.46
C LEU A 111 2.88 20.70 1.22
N PRO A 112 3.71 21.76 1.14
CA PRO A 112 3.41 23.03 1.79
C PRO A 112 2.11 23.69 1.32
N ILE A 113 1.64 23.34 0.11
CA ILE A 113 0.41 23.84 -0.48
C ILE A 113 -0.81 23.13 0.11
N PHE A 114 -0.68 21.84 0.44
CA PHE A 114 -1.74 21.01 1.02
C PHE A 114 -1.71 21.06 2.55
N LYS A 115 -2.22 22.15 3.13
CA LYS A 115 -2.10 22.45 4.56
C LYS A 115 -2.96 21.54 5.45
N SER A 116 -4.14 21.08 4.99
CA SER A 116 -5.02 20.25 5.80
C SER A 116 -4.63 18.77 5.79
N VAL A 117 -4.92 18.06 6.89
CA VAL A 117 -4.70 16.60 6.98
C VAL A 117 -5.50 15.86 5.91
N ILE A 118 -6.73 16.30 5.62
CA ILE A 118 -7.58 15.71 4.58
C ILE A 118 -6.92 15.85 3.21
N ASN A 119 -6.41 17.03 2.86
CA ASN A 119 -5.70 17.24 1.60
C ASN A 119 -4.48 16.30 1.48
N ARG A 120 -3.76 16.07 2.58
CA ARG A 120 -2.59 15.18 2.58
C ARG A 120 -2.98 13.71 2.46
N ILE A 121 -4.10 13.29 3.06
CA ILE A 121 -4.66 11.94 2.84
C ILE A 121 -5.06 11.76 1.38
N LEU A 122 -5.79 12.72 0.81
CA LEU A 122 -6.15 12.69 -0.61
C LEU A 122 -4.91 12.67 -1.52
N PHE A 123 -3.89 13.44 -1.16
CA PHE A 123 -2.60 13.41 -1.85
C PHE A 123 -1.95 12.02 -1.79
N SER A 124 -2.03 11.33 -0.65
CA SER A 124 -1.49 9.98 -0.52
C SER A 124 -2.20 8.95 -1.39
N VAL A 125 -3.52 9.09 -1.62
CA VAL A 125 -4.27 8.20 -2.51
C VAL A 125 -3.76 8.28 -3.95
N GLN A 126 -3.38 9.47 -4.44
CA GLN A 126 -2.80 9.63 -5.76
C GLN A 126 -1.49 8.85 -5.91
N TRP A 127 -0.72 8.75 -4.84
CA TRP A 127 0.51 7.98 -4.80
C TRP A 127 0.30 6.48 -4.71
N PHE A 128 -0.92 6.01 -4.53
CA PHE A 128 -1.28 4.62 -4.74
C PHE A 128 -0.85 4.11 -6.12
N PHE A 129 -0.91 4.97 -7.13
CA PHE A 129 -0.47 4.64 -8.48
C PHE A 129 1.05 4.44 -8.62
N ILE A 130 1.88 4.94 -7.70
CA ILE A 130 3.31 4.62 -7.68
C ILE A 130 3.55 3.18 -7.25
N GLY A 131 2.84 2.71 -6.23
CA GLY A 131 2.87 1.30 -5.84
C GLY A 131 2.41 0.37 -6.95
N GLY A 132 1.64 0.90 -7.90
CA GLY A 132 1.22 0.21 -9.12
C GLY A 132 2.24 0.16 -10.24
N VAL A 133 3.50 0.67 -10.09
CA VAL A 133 4.56 0.46 -11.07
C VAL A 133 4.87 -1.04 -11.12
N PRO A 134 4.43 -1.76 -12.19
CA PRO A 134 4.37 -3.22 -12.13
C PRO A 134 5.76 -3.84 -12.27
N SER A 135 6.49 -3.47 -13.27
CA SER A 135 7.80 -4.03 -13.59
C SER A 135 8.73 -2.93 -14.04
N ILE A 136 9.91 -2.87 -13.45
CA ILE A 136 10.94 -1.86 -13.83
C ILE A 136 11.96 -2.38 -14.81
N ALA A 137 12.02 -3.71 -15.05
CA ALA A 137 12.94 -4.32 -16.00
C ALA A 137 12.40 -5.66 -16.51
N PRO A 138 11.30 -5.66 -17.32
CA PRO A 138 10.67 -6.90 -17.78
C PRO A 138 11.58 -7.73 -18.71
N ARG A 139 12.53 -7.08 -19.39
CA ARG A 139 13.48 -7.74 -20.32
C ARG A 139 14.81 -8.09 -19.67
N LEU A 140 14.95 -7.94 -18.37
CA LEU A 140 16.18 -8.20 -17.64
C LEU A 140 16.67 -9.63 -17.87
N LYS A 141 17.87 -9.76 -18.40
CA LYS A 141 18.58 -11.03 -18.57
C LYS A 141 19.39 -11.28 -17.30
N VAL A 142 18.94 -12.23 -16.48
CA VAL A 142 19.60 -12.57 -15.21
C VAL A 142 19.89 -14.06 -15.22
N PRO A 143 21.12 -14.47 -14.90
CA PRO A 143 21.47 -15.87 -14.78
C PRO A 143 20.76 -16.58 -13.60
N TYR A 144 20.20 -15.82 -12.68
CA TYR A 144 19.53 -16.34 -11.48
C TYR A 144 18.02 -16.14 -11.53
N PRO A 145 17.21 -17.21 -11.68
CA PRO A 145 15.74 -17.14 -11.73
C PRO A 145 15.12 -16.42 -10.54
N LEU A 146 15.77 -16.46 -9.38
CA LEU A 146 15.31 -15.84 -8.14
C LEU A 146 15.36 -14.30 -8.14
N LEU A 147 16.26 -13.69 -8.92
CA LEU A 147 16.45 -12.24 -8.94
C LEU A 147 15.50 -11.52 -9.91
N ARG A 148 15.10 -12.16 -11.00
CA ARG A 148 14.22 -11.54 -11.99
C ARG A 148 12.88 -11.08 -11.38
N PRO A 149 12.18 -11.90 -10.58
CA PRO A 149 10.93 -11.49 -9.95
C PRO A 149 11.05 -10.29 -9.01
N LEU A 150 12.19 -10.05 -8.38
CA LEU A 150 12.46 -8.86 -7.59
C LEU A 150 12.26 -7.56 -8.40
N PHE A 151 12.55 -7.58 -9.70
CA PHE A 151 12.41 -6.43 -10.60
C PHE A 151 11.08 -6.43 -11.37
N THR A 152 10.41 -7.57 -11.49
CA THR A 152 9.21 -7.71 -12.31
C THR A 152 7.90 -7.82 -11.53
N SER A 153 7.94 -8.02 -10.20
CA SER A 153 6.76 -8.16 -9.34
C SER A 153 6.13 -6.83 -8.90
N GLY A 154 6.76 -5.68 -9.19
CA GLY A 154 6.33 -4.38 -8.65
C GLY A 154 6.83 -4.07 -7.23
N PHE A 155 7.70 -4.91 -6.66
CA PHE A 155 8.27 -4.71 -5.32
C PHE A 155 8.91 -3.33 -5.13
N TRP A 156 9.68 -2.85 -6.10
CA TRP A 156 10.35 -1.54 -6.02
C TRP A 156 9.38 -0.36 -6.01
N GLY A 157 8.25 -0.48 -6.72
CA GLY A 157 7.17 0.51 -6.66
C GLY A 157 6.57 0.59 -5.25
N SER A 158 6.31 -0.56 -4.62
CA SER A 158 5.80 -0.61 -3.24
C SER A 158 6.79 -0.05 -2.23
N LEU A 159 8.08 -0.34 -2.40
CA LEU A 159 9.12 0.21 -1.52
C LEU A 159 9.26 1.73 -1.71
N ALA A 160 9.14 2.24 -2.94
CA ALA A 160 9.11 3.68 -3.23
C ALA A 160 7.90 4.36 -2.57
N ALA A 161 6.72 3.74 -2.64
CA ALA A 161 5.52 4.21 -1.95
C ALA A 161 5.71 4.21 -0.41
N ALA A 162 6.43 3.22 0.14
CA ALA A 162 6.78 3.18 1.56
C ALA A 162 7.67 4.36 1.99
N VAL A 163 8.73 4.65 1.21
CA VAL A 163 9.61 5.81 1.46
C VAL A 163 8.83 7.13 1.39
N PHE A 164 7.95 7.25 0.39
CA PHE A 164 7.06 8.40 0.27
C PHE A 164 6.13 8.54 1.48
N ALA A 165 5.48 7.45 1.89
CA ALA A 165 4.58 7.42 3.04
C ALA A 165 5.29 7.90 4.33
N LEU A 166 6.53 7.45 4.54
CA LEU A 166 7.34 7.88 5.67
C LEU A 166 7.59 9.39 5.64
N ALA A 167 7.98 9.95 4.49
CA ALA A 167 8.22 11.37 4.33
C ALA A 167 6.93 12.20 4.52
N LEU A 168 5.80 11.72 3.98
CA LEU A 168 4.49 12.34 4.14
C LEU A 168 4.07 12.36 5.62
N MET A 169 4.14 11.23 6.31
CA MET A 169 3.68 11.11 7.69
C MET A 169 4.58 11.86 8.67
N ARG A 170 5.88 11.93 8.40
CA ARG A 170 6.79 12.82 9.14
C ARG A 170 6.39 14.29 9.04
N SER A 171 5.96 14.74 7.87
CA SER A 171 5.46 16.11 7.70
C SER A 171 4.16 16.39 8.47
N LEU A 172 3.44 15.35 8.86
CA LEU A 172 2.28 15.41 9.75
C LEU A 172 2.68 15.31 11.24
N GLY A 173 3.98 15.19 11.55
CA GLY A 173 4.52 15.03 12.90
C GLY A 173 4.34 13.61 13.46
N PHE A 174 4.18 12.59 12.63
CA PHE A 174 4.32 11.20 13.04
C PHE A 174 5.79 10.79 12.91
N SER A 175 6.28 10.02 13.90
CA SER A 175 7.61 9.44 13.88
C SER A 175 7.71 8.28 12.87
N PHE A 176 8.50 7.29 13.13
CA PHE A 176 8.67 6.12 12.29
C PHE A 176 7.39 5.23 12.27
N TYR A 177 7.36 4.20 11.41
CA TYR A 177 6.27 3.21 11.33
C TYR A 177 5.97 2.53 12.67
N ASP A 178 7.01 2.35 13.50
CA ASP A 178 6.93 1.71 14.79
C ASP A 178 7.02 2.73 15.92
N TRP A 179 6.24 2.52 16.97
CA TRP A 179 6.37 3.25 18.24
C TRP A 179 6.49 2.28 19.42
N LYS A 180 6.99 2.79 20.54
CA LYS A 180 7.05 2.00 21.77
C LYS A 180 5.69 1.97 22.45
N PRO A 181 5.11 0.80 22.74
CA PRO A 181 3.90 0.71 23.56
C PRO A 181 4.19 1.21 24.97
N THR A 182 3.20 1.87 25.59
CA THR A 182 3.34 2.47 26.94
C THR A 182 3.35 1.46 28.07
N ARG A 183 2.81 0.26 27.83
CA ARG A 183 2.73 -0.82 28.82
C ARG A 183 3.42 -2.08 28.31
N LYS A 184 3.90 -2.91 29.23
CA LYS A 184 4.38 -4.25 28.88
C LYS A 184 3.24 -5.02 28.21
N LEU A 185 3.50 -5.51 27.00
CA LEU A 185 2.57 -6.36 26.26
C LEU A 185 2.46 -7.71 26.96
N SER A 186 1.25 -8.27 26.99
CA SER A 186 1.04 -9.60 27.54
C SER A 186 1.66 -10.65 26.63
N VAL A 187 2.59 -11.43 27.16
CA VAL A 187 3.21 -12.57 26.46
C VAL A 187 2.15 -13.55 25.99
N LEU A 188 1.16 -13.84 26.85
CA LEU A 188 0.03 -14.72 26.47
C LEU A 188 -0.75 -14.17 25.27
N THR A 189 -1.03 -12.85 25.24
CA THR A 189 -1.72 -12.23 24.10
C THR A 189 -0.87 -12.30 22.82
N LEU A 190 0.43 -12.04 22.92
CA LEU A 190 1.36 -12.15 21.77
C LEU A 190 1.46 -13.58 21.26
N SER A 191 1.56 -14.58 22.16
CA SER A 191 1.56 -16.00 21.79
C SER A 191 0.25 -16.38 21.11
N PHE A 192 -0.88 -15.87 21.59
CA PHE A 192 -2.18 -16.16 20.99
C PHE A 192 -2.31 -15.52 19.59
N ILE A 193 -1.83 -14.28 19.41
CA ILE A 193 -1.74 -13.64 18.09
C ILE A 193 -0.85 -14.48 17.16
N GLY A 194 0.33 -14.91 17.61
CA GLY A 194 1.26 -15.72 16.82
C GLY A 194 0.66 -17.06 16.40
N ASN A 195 0.06 -17.80 17.35
CA ASN A 195 -0.60 -19.07 17.05
C ASN A 195 -1.78 -18.91 16.11
N PHE A 196 -2.60 -17.86 16.32
CA PHE A 196 -3.70 -17.55 15.40
C PHE A 196 -3.17 -17.22 14.00
N THR A 197 -2.11 -16.43 13.91
CA THR A 197 -1.48 -16.10 12.59
C THR A 197 -1.09 -17.38 11.85
N VAL A 198 -0.39 -18.30 12.52
CA VAL A 198 0.03 -19.58 11.90
C VAL A 198 -1.18 -20.41 11.49
N TYR A 199 -2.12 -20.63 12.41
CA TYR A 199 -3.31 -21.43 12.13
C TYR A 199 -4.15 -20.82 10.99
N PHE A 200 -4.41 -19.52 11.07
CA PHE A 200 -5.23 -18.83 10.08
C PHE A 200 -4.57 -18.83 8.69
N THR A 201 -3.25 -18.69 8.61
CA THR A 201 -2.51 -18.79 7.35
C THR A 201 -2.66 -20.18 6.72
N LEU A 202 -2.52 -21.25 7.52
CA LEU A 202 -2.71 -22.62 7.05
C LEU A 202 -4.16 -22.89 6.66
N PHE A 203 -5.10 -22.44 7.48
CA PHE A 203 -6.53 -22.55 7.20
C PHE A 203 -6.90 -21.86 5.88
N ASN A 204 -6.49 -20.61 5.70
CA ASN A 204 -6.80 -19.83 4.50
C ASN A 204 -6.24 -20.45 3.21
N ALA A 205 -5.10 -21.13 3.27
CA ALA A 205 -4.42 -21.63 2.09
C ALA A 205 -4.71 -23.11 1.78
N PHE A 206 -5.04 -23.93 2.79
CA PHE A 206 -5.00 -25.38 2.66
C PHE A 206 -6.22 -26.11 3.22
N SER A 207 -7.17 -25.39 3.83
CA SER A 207 -8.37 -26.02 4.36
C SER A 207 -9.20 -26.63 3.24
N ILE A 208 -9.72 -27.85 3.43
CA ILE A 208 -10.61 -28.50 2.50
C ILE A 208 -12.07 -28.20 2.86
N ASP A 209 -12.89 -27.92 1.85
CA ASP A 209 -14.28 -27.51 2.04
C ASP A 209 -15.26 -28.69 1.85
N ASN A 210 -15.12 -29.73 2.66
CA ASN A 210 -15.96 -30.93 2.62
C ASN A 210 -17.16 -30.85 3.57
N ASN A 211 -16.86 -30.68 4.87
CA ASN A 211 -17.83 -30.58 5.95
C ASN A 211 -17.27 -29.71 7.08
N TRP A 212 -18.13 -29.34 8.03
CA TRP A 212 -17.77 -28.41 9.10
C TRP A 212 -16.54 -28.82 9.93
N LEU A 213 -16.33 -30.11 10.19
CA LEU A 213 -15.20 -30.58 10.99
C LEU A 213 -13.92 -30.69 10.16
N ASP A 214 -14.01 -31.28 8.96
CA ASP A 214 -12.85 -31.44 8.09
C ASP A 214 -12.28 -30.07 7.71
N THR A 215 -13.15 -29.10 7.42
CA THR A 215 -12.74 -27.74 7.10
C THR A 215 -11.87 -27.09 8.19
N LEU A 216 -12.08 -27.44 9.47
CA LEU A 216 -11.27 -26.90 10.56
C LEU A 216 -9.92 -27.61 10.75
N PHE A 217 -9.83 -28.90 10.44
CA PHE A 217 -8.70 -29.71 10.91
C PHE A 217 -7.97 -30.47 9.81
N VAL A 218 -8.52 -30.52 8.59
CA VAL A 218 -7.87 -31.22 7.47
C VAL A 218 -7.32 -30.20 6.47
N PHE A 219 -6.03 -30.33 6.18
CA PHE A 219 -5.31 -29.44 5.27
C PHE A 219 -4.72 -30.23 4.10
N ASP A 220 -4.95 -29.77 2.88
CA ASP A 220 -4.39 -30.33 1.65
C ASP A 220 -3.25 -29.47 1.12
N PHE A 221 -2.05 -30.00 1.17
CA PHE A 221 -0.84 -29.35 0.67
C PHE A 221 -0.44 -29.76 -0.76
N SER A 222 -1.25 -30.58 -1.41
CA SER A 222 -0.93 -31.16 -2.74
C SER A 222 -0.68 -30.11 -3.82
N ASN A 223 -1.39 -28.98 -3.76
CA ASN A 223 -1.30 -27.87 -4.71
C ASN A 223 -0.29 -26.79 -4.32
N PHE A 224 0.46 -26.96 -3.23
CA PHE A 224 1.42 -25.95 -2.80
C PHE A 224 2.65 -25.89 -3.72
N LYS A 225 2.70 -24.83 -4.57
CA LYS A 225 3.74 -24.61 -5.59
C LYS A 225 4.30 -23.19 -5.47
N PRO A 226 5.15 -22.93 -4.45
CA PRO A 226 5.74 -21.61 -4.27
C PRO A 226 6.68 -21.26 -5.44
N THR A 227 6.52 -20.05 -5.96
CA THR A 227 7.42 -19.49 -6.95
C THR A 227 8.03 -18.18 -6.47
N PRO A 228 9.24 -17.81 -6.90
CA PRO A 228 9.83 -16.53 -6.54
C PRO A 228 8.95 -15.33 -6.95
N TYR A 229 8.20 -15.45 -8.03
CA TYR A 229 7.29 -14.39 -8.48
C TYR A 229 6.12 -14.20 -7.53
N LEU A 230 5.45 -15.26 -7.12
CA LEU A 230 4.34 -15.22 -6.15
C LEU A 230 4.82 -14.72 -4.79
N PHE A 231 6.01 -15.16 -4.35
CA PHE A 231 6.62 -14.66 -3.12
C PHE A 231 6.81 -13.13 -3.14
N TRP A 232 7.48 -12.59 -4.19
CA TRP A 232 7.71 -11.16 -4.27
C TRP A 232 6.42 -10.35 -4.51
N THR A 233 5.42 -10.95 -5.15
CA THR A 233 4.07 -10.35 -5.29
C THR A 233 3.39 -10.23 -3.93
N ALA A 234 3.45 -11.26 -3.10
CA ALA A 234 2.92 -11.23 -1.73
C ALA A 234 3.67 -10.22 -0.83
N VAL A 235 5.00 -10.18 -0.92
CA VAL A 235 5.80 -9.17 -0.19
C VAL A 235 5.42 -7.76 -0.63
N ARG A 236 5.24 -7.54 -1.93
CA ARG A 236 4.77 -6.26 -2.48
C ARG A 236 3.42 -5.87 -1.88
N ALA A 237 2.44 -6.77 -1.92
CA ALA A 237 1.08 -6.52 -1.42
C ALA A 237 1.11 -6.20 0.08
N GLY A 238 1.69 -7.07 0.89
CA GLY A 238 1.72 -6.88 2.34
C GLY A 238 2.47 -5.62 2.78
N VAL A 239 3.58 -5.26 2.13
CA VAL A 239 4.30 -4.01 2.45
C VAL A 239 3.47 -2.79 2.05
N PHE A 240 2.97 -2.76 0.81
CA PHE A 240 2.29 -1.59 0.27
C PHE A 240 0.95 -1.33 0.96
N GLU A 241 0.13 -2.34 1.10
CA GLU A 241 -1.22 -2.22 1.63
C GLU A 241 -1.23 -1.92 3.13
N GLU A 242 -0.33 -2.53 3.90
CA GLU A 242 -0.23 -2.23 5.33
C GLU A 242 0.30 -0.81 5.59
N ILE A 243 1.27 -0.35 4.82
CA ILE A 243 1.74 1.03 4.94
C ILE A 243 0.64 2.02 4.58
N LEU A 244 -0.08 1.80 3.49
CA LEU A 244 -1.17 2.68 3.09
C LEU A 244 -2.31 2.69 4.12
N CYS A 245 -2.78 1.50 4.50
CA CYS A 245 -4.00 1.39 5.30
C CYS A 245 -3.77 1.59 6.80
N ARG A 246 -2.63 1.11 7.34
CA ARG A 246 -2.36 1.19 8.79
C ARG A 246 -1.51 2.39 9.16
N TYR A 247 -0.48 2.68 8.38
CA TYR A 247 0.37 3.83 8.72
C TYR A 247 -0.22 5.16 8.22
N ILE A 248 -0.71 5.24 6.97
CA ILE A 248 -1.28 6.49 6.45
C ILE A 248 -2.73 6.66 6.91
N PHE A 249 -3.64 5.79 6.51
CA PHE A 249 -5.08 6.02 6.75
C PHE A 249 -5.45 5.89 8.21
N LEU A 250 -5.14 4.78 8.86
CA LEU A 250 -5.53 4.54 10.25
C LEU A 250 -5.00 5.64 11.18
N LEU A 251 -3.70 5.98 11.10
CA LEU A 251 -3.11 7.02 11.98
C LEU A 251 -3.66 8.42 11.65
N SER A 252 -3.91 8.71 10.37
CA SER A 252 -4.53 9.99 9.99
C SER A 252 -5.96 10.11 10.50
N PHE A 253 -6.77 9.05 10.41
CA PHE A 253 -8.13 9.05 10.95
C PHE A 253 -8.14 9.11 12.47
N LEU A 254 -7.24 8.42 13.15
CA LEU A 254 -7.05 8.59 14.59
C LEU A 254 -6.75 10.05 14.95
N TYR A 255 -5.93 10.73 14.15
CA TYR A 255 -5.63 12.14 14.37
C TYR A 255 -6.82 13.07 14.08
N ILE A 256 -7.56 12.83 12.99
CA ILE A 256 -8.77 13.61 12.65
C ILE A 256 -9.80 13.51 13.77
N TRP A 257 -10.04 12.31 14.28
CA TRP A 257 -11.06 12.04 15.31
C TRP A 257 -10.54 12.04 16.74
N ARG A 258 -9.35 12.63 17.01
CA ARG A 258 -8.70 12.61 18.33
C ARG A 258 -9.53 13.15 19.49
N HIS A 259 -10.56 13.93 19.23
CA HIS A 259 -11.47 14.47 20.22
C HIS A 259 -12.82 13.72 20.31
N GLN A 260 -13.00 12.68 19.51
CA GLN A 260 -14.25 11.91 19.47
C GLN A 260 -14.21 10.73 20.44
N LYS A 261 -15.34 10.46 21.11
CA LYS A 261 -15.49 9.34 22.05
C LYS A 261 -15.17 7.97 21.40
N TYR A 262 -15.50 7.79 20.13
CA TYR A 262 -15.35 6.55 19.38
C TYR A 262 -14.16 6.59 18.40
N GLN A 263 -13.19 7.45 18.65
CA GLN A 263 -12.00 7.68 17.81
C GLN A 263 -11.39 6.40 17.24
N ILE A 264 -11.05 5.44 18.11
CA ILE A 264 -10.36 4.20 17.72
C ILE A 264 -11.26 3.33 16.83
N ASN A 265 -12.52 3.15 17.25
CA ASN A 265 -13.45 2.31 16.50
C ASN A 265 -13.76 2.89 15.11
N LEU A 266 -13.97 4.22 15.02
CA LEU A 266 -14.19 4.90 13.74
C LEU A 266 -12.97 4.82 12.83
N ALA A 267 -11.77 5.03 13.38
CA ALA A 267 -10.55 4.97 12.60
C ALA A 267 -10.29 3.56 12.03
N ILE A 268 -10.49 2.52 12.86
CA ILE A 268 -10.39 1.12 12.42
C ILE A 268 -11.46 0.82 11.35
N LEU A 269 -12.72 1.19 11.62
CA LEU A 269 -13.83 0.94 10.70
C LEU A 269 -13.56 1.55 9.32
N VAL A 270 -13.24 2.84 9.27
CA VAL A 270 -13.09 3.55 8.00
C VAL A 270 -11.83 3.13 7.26
N SER A 271 -10.69 2.96 7.96
CA SER A 271 -9.47 2.48 7.30
C SER A 271 -9.62 1.05 6.74
N SER A 272 -10.34 0.18 7.45
CA SER A 272 -10.61 -1.19 6.98
C SER A 272 -11.64 -1.22 5.84
N ALA A 273 -12.67 -0.37 5.90
CA ALA A 273 -13.62 -0.24 4.80
C ALA A 273 -12.94 0.25 3.52
N ILE A 274 -12.07 1.26 3.62
CA ILE A 274 -11.28 1.73 2.47
C ILE A 274 -10.40 0.59 1.95
N PHE A 275 -9.73 -0.16 2.84
CA PHE A 275 -8.90 -1.30 2.45
C PHE A 275 -9.69 -2.33 1.64
N GLY A 276 -10.88 -2.73 2.11
CA GLY A 276 -11.74 -3.64 1.35
C GLY A 276 -12.18 -3.05 0.01
N LEU A 277 -12.63 -1.79 -0.01
CA LEU A 277 -13.12 -1.13 -1.23
C LEU A 277 -12.03 -0.98 -2.31
N LEU A 278 -10.75 -0.89 -1.93
CA LEU A 278 -9.65 -0.87 -2.91
C LEU A 278 -9.60 -2.16 -3.74
N HIS A 279 -10.06 -3.29 -3.22
CA HIS A 279 -10.10 -4.56 -3.95
C HIS A 279 -11.17 -4.59 -5.07
N ILE A 280 -12.12 -3.65 -5.09
CA ILE A 280 -13.05 -3.50 -6.23
C ILE A 280 -12.28 -3.28 -7.54
N THR A 281 -11.09 -2.69 -7.49
CA THR A 281 -10.24 -2.50 -8.67
C THR A 281 -9.81 -3.82 -9.34
N ASN A 282 -9.92 -4.97 -8.64
CA ASN A 282 -9.62 -6.28 -9.20
C ASN A 282 -10.61 -6.69 -10.31
N LEU A 283 -11.83 -6.13 -10.31
CA LEU A 283 -12.74 -6.24 -11.46
C LEU A 283 -12.11 -5.74 -12.76
N MET A 284 -11.33 -4.66 -12.69
CA MET A 284 -10.61 -4.13 -13.86
C MET A 284 -9.47 -5.06 -14.31
N GLY A 285 -8.98 -5.91 -13.40
CA GLY A 285 -8.00 -6.98 -13.67
C GLY A 285 -8.64 -8.26 -14.22
N GLY A 286 -9.97 -8.32 -14.34
CA GLY A 286 -10.71 -9.49 -14.86
C GLY A 286 -11.16 -10.48 -13.79
N GLN A 287 -11.06 -10.13 -12.49
CA GLN A 287 -11.61 -10.99 -11.42
C GLN A 287 -13.14 -11.01 -11.47
N ASP A 288 -13.74 -12.16 -11.19
CA ASP A 288 -15.19 -12.33 -11.10
C ASP A 288 -15.83 -11.41 -10.04
N LEU A 289 -17.07 -10.96 -10.29
CA LEU A 289 -17.78 -10.04 -9.40
C LEU A 289 -18.01 -10.63 -8.00
N ILE A 290 -18.46 -11.89 -7.93
CA ILE A 290 -18.78 -12.54 -6.65
C ILE A 290 -17.49 -12.78 -5.86
N ALA A 291 -16.43 -13.25 -6.51
CA ALA A 291 -15.11 -13.39 -5.93
C ALA A 291 -14.58 -12.03 -5.42
N THR A 292 -14.77 -10.95 -6.19
CA THR A 292 -14.37 -9.60 -5.77
C THR A 292 -15.15 -9.13 -4.54
N LEU A 293 -16.47 -9.37 -4.48
CA LEU A 293 -17.27 -9.01 -3.30
C LEU A 293 -16.86 -9.82 -2.06
N SER A 294 -16.57 -11.12 -2.24
CA SER A 294 -16.02 -11.95 -1.16
C SER A 294 -14.68 -11.40 -0.66
N GLN A 295 -13.80 -11.03 -1.58
CA GLN A 295 -12.50 -10.43 -1.24
C GLN A 295 -12.66 -9.09 -0.53
N VAL A 296 -13.61 -8.25 -0.93
CA VAL A 296 -13.92 -6.98 -0.23
C VAL A 296 -14.32 -7.24 1.22
N ILE A 297 -15.23 -8.20 1.48
CA ILE A 297 -15.65 -8.57 2.83
C ILE A 297 -14.46 -9.11 3.63
N PHE A 298 -13.71 -10.05 3.05
CA PHE A 298 -12.50 -10.61 3.66
C PHE A 298 -11.52 -9.49 4.03
N ALA A 299 -11.22 -8.57 3.10
CA ALA A 299 -10.28 -7.48 3.31
C ALA A 299 -10.76 -6.48 4.37
N ILE A 300 -12.06 -6.20 4.48
CA ILE A 300 -12.61 -5.40 5.58
C ILE A 300 -12.36 -6.09 6.93
N LEU A 301 -12.68 -7.37 7.04
CA LEU A 301 -12.56 -8.12 8.29
C LEU A 301 -11.11 -8.31 8.73
N ILE A 302 -10.22 -8.68 7.81
CA ILE A 302 -8.79 -8.76 8.13
C ILE A 302 -8.21 -7.36 8.41
N GLY A 303 -8.77 -6.33 7.77
CA GLY A 303 -8.47 -4.93 8.05
C GLY A 303 -8.70 -4.55 9.51
N PHE A 304 -9.83 -4.96 10.09
CA PHE A 304 -10.12 -4.79 11.53
C PHE A 304 -9.07 -5.48 12.40
N LEU A 305 -8.74 -6.72 12.07
CA LEU A 305 -7.79 -7.50 12.82
C LEU A 305 -6.39 -6.88 12.80
N LEU A 306 -5.85 -6.62 11.61
CA LEU A 306 -4.48 -6.08 11.45
C LEU A 306 -4.37 -4.67 12.06
N SER A 307 -5.40 -3.82 11.93
CA SER A 307 -5.44 -2.52 12.61
C SER A 307 -5.37 -2.66 14.12
N SER A 308 -6.12 -3.63 14.68
CA SER A 308 -6.13 -3.90 16.12
C SER A 308 -4.79 -4.43 16.64
N ILE A 309 -4.14 -5.33 15.89
CA ILE A 309 -2.80 -5.86 16.21
C ILE A 309 -1.77 -4.72 16.16
N TYR A 310 -1.80 -3.88 15.12
CA TYR A 310 -0.90 -2.74 15.00
C TYR A 310 -1.02 -1.77 16.17
N LEU A 311 -2.25 -1.38 16.52
CA LEU A 311 -2.49 -0.47 17.66
C LEU A 311 -2.14 -1.11 19.01
N TYR A 312 -2.25 -2.43 19.14
CA TYR A 312 -1.84 -3.15 20.34
C TYR A 312 -0.32 -3.25 20.48
N THR A 313 0.37 -3.63 19.40
CA THR A 313 1.82 -3.90 19.41
C THR A 313 2.66 -2.64 19.22
N GLY A 314 2.16 -1.64 18.53
CA GLY A 314 2.92 -0.48 18.07
C GLY A 314 3.94 -0.83 16.98
N LYS A 315 3.82 -2.01 16.34
CA LYS A 315 4.79 -2.54 15.39
C LYS A 315 4.15 -2.87 14.05
N LEU A 316 4.40 -2.03 13.05
CA LEU A 316 3.85 -2.22 11.71
C LEU A 316 4.38 -3.50 11.05
N TRP A 317 5.65 -3.85 11.28
CA TRP A 317 6.24 -5.06 10.71
C TRP A 317 5.49 -6.34 11.10
N THR A 318 4.82 -6.37 12.27
CA THR A 318 4.06 -7.57 12.71
C THR A 318 2.87 -7.84 11.80
N VAL A 319 2.16 -6.79 11.39
CA VAL A 319 1.00 -6.92 10.50
C VAL A 319 1.43 -7.07 9.04
N ILE A 320 2.53 -6.45 8.63
CA ILE A 320 3.14 -6.70 7.32
C ILE A 320 3.52 -8.16 7.18
N LEU A 321 4.19 -8.74 8.19
CA LEU A 321 4.58 -10.15 8.17
C LEU A 321 3.35 -11.08 8.13
N PHE A 322 2.32 -10.78 8.94
CA PHE A 322 1.09 -11.56 8.92
C PHE A 322 0.43 -11.54 7.53
N HIS A 323 0.30 -10.37 6.93
CA HIS A 323 -0.27 -10.23 5.58
C HIS A 323 0.57 -10.99 4.53
N ILE A 324 1.89 -10.81 4.53
CA ILE A 324 2.79 -11.52 3.62
C ILE A 324 2.63 -13.04 3.77
N LEU A 325 2.54 -13.56 4.99
CA LEU A 325 2.36 -15.01 5.21
C LEU A 325 1.05 -15.50 4.60
N ILE A 326 -0.06 -14.81 4.84
CA ILE A 326 -1.35 -15.17 4.22
C ILE A 326 -1.23 -15.23 2.71
N ASP A 327 -0.69 -14.18 2.09
CA ASP A 327 -0.60 -14.08 0.63
C ASP A 327 0.38 -15.09 0.03
N VAL A 328 1.57 -15.28 0.64
CA VAL A 328 2.54 -16.26 0.15
C VAL A 328 1.93 -17.66 0.10
N PHE A 329 1.22 -18.06 1.14
CA PHE A 329 0.63 -19.39 1.20
C PHE A 329 -0.59 -19.49 0.29
N ALA A 330 -1.48 -18.50 0.28
CA ALA A 330 -2.66 -18.48 -0.59
C ALA A 330 -2.26 -18.46 -2.08
N PHE A 331 -1.37 -17.56 -2.49
CA PHE A 331 -0.92 -17.49 -3.89
C PHE A 331 -0.18 -18.75 -4.33
N SER A 332 0.57 -19.37 -3.42
CA SER A 332 1.30 -20.61 -3.73
C SER A 332 0.40 -21.83 -3.81
N SER A 333 -0.75 -21.85 -3.12
CA SER A 333 -1.73 -22.93 -3.20
C SER A 333 -2.63 -22.83 -4.43
N THR A 334 -3.01 -21.60 -4.84
CA THR A 334 -3.87 -21.36 -6.01
C THR A 334 -3.06 -21.16 -7.30
N GLY A 335 -1.75 -20.84 -7.21
CA GLY A 335 -0.92 -20.48 -8.35
C GLY A 335 -1.21 -19.08 -8.91
N SER A 336 -2.06 -18.27 -8.25
CA SER A 336 -2.52 -16.95 -8.68
C SER A 336 -2.52 -15.96 -7.52
N SER A 337 -2.36 -14.67 -7.84
CA SER A 337 -2.60 -13.56 -6.89
C SER A 337 -4.03 -13.02 -6.95
N MET A 338 -4.90 -13.58 -7.78
CA MET A 338 -6.32 -13.27 -7.88
C MET A 338 -7.13 -14.45 -7.35
N MET A 339 -8.28 -14.15 -6.75
CA MET A 339 -9.23 -15.18 -6.34
C MET A 339 -9.86 -15.86 -7.56
N GLU A 340 -10.10 -17.15 -7.46
CA GLU A 340 -10.85 -17.90 -8.44
C GLU A 340 -12.32 -17.45 -8.50
N ALA A 341 -12.99 -17.74 -9.63
CA ALA A 341 -14.40 -17.42 -9.80
C ALA A 341 -15.27 -18.12 -8.75
N MET A 342 -16.23 -17.39 -8.21
CA MET A 342 -17.11 -17.86 -7.14
C MET A 342 -18.59 -17.72 -7.53
N SER A 343 -19.42 -18.57 -6.98
CA SER A 343 -20.88 -18.43 -6.97
C SER A 343 -21.37 -17.80 -5.65
N ILE A 344 -22.60 -17.32 -5.62
CA ILE A 344 -23.18 -16.76 -4.39
C ILE A 344 -23.32 -17.82 -3.28
N ASN A 345 -23.48 -19.09 -3.65
CA ASN A 345 -23.59 -20.19 -2.70
C ASN A 345 -22.27 -20.45 -1.96
N ASP A 346 -21.14 -20.11 -2.56
CA ASP A 346 -19.82 -20.31 -1.97
C ASP A 346 -19.63 -19.45 -0.72
N PHE A 347 -20.38 -18.34 -0.57
CA PHE A 347 -20.38 -17.56 0.68
C PHE A 347 -20.82 -18.37 1.91
N PHE A 348 -21.64 -19.39 1.73
CA PHE A 348 -22.24 -20.19 2.78
C PHE A 348 -21.54 -21.54 2.99
N THR A 349 -20.43 -21.79 2.29
CA THR A 349 -19.64 -22.98 2.53
C THR A 349 -18.97 -22.93 3.91
N PRO A 350 -18.70 -24.09 4.54
CA PRO A 350 -18.00 -24.14 5.82
C PRO A 350 -16.71 -23.32 5.83
N TYR A 351 -15.94 -23.35 4.74
CA TYR A 351 -14.70 -22.58 4.60
C TYR A 351 -14.94 -21.07 4.73
N ASN A 352 -15.81 -20.48 3.93
CA ASN A 352 -16.03 -19.03 3.94
C ASN A 352 -16.71 -18.56 5.23
N VAL A 353 -17.62 -19.35 5.80
CA VAL A 353 -18.22 -19.03 7.09
C VAL A 353 -17.15 -18.97 8.19
N TYR A 354 -16.28 -19.97 8.28
CA TYR A 354 -15.20 -19.96 9.26
C TYR A 354 -14.19 -18.85 9.00
N LEU A 355 -13.84 -18.61 7.73
CA LEU A 355 -12.92 -17.55 7.34
C LEU A 355 -13.36 -16.18 7.90
N PHE A 356 -14.63 -15.83 7.69
CA PHE A 356 -15.19 -14.57 8.18
C PHE A 356 -15.38 -14.56 9.70
N LEU A 357 -15.83 -15.67 10.28
CA LEU A 357 -16.00 -15.77 11.73
C LEU A 357 -14.67 -15.64 12.48
N PHE A 358 -13.60 -16.28 12.03
CA PHE A 358 -12.29 -16.16 12.68
C PHE A 358 -11.81 -14.72 12.72
N LEU A 359 -11.90 -14.01 11.60
CA LEU A 359 -11.47 -12.62 11.53
C LEU A 359 -12.33 -11.72 12.41
N LEU A 360 -13.66 -11.92 12.38
CA LEU A 360 -14.60 -11.13 13.19
C LEU A 360 -14.39 -11.38 14.69
N LEU A 361 -14.39 -12.64 15.12
CA LEU A 361 -14.28 -13.01 16.54
C LEU A 361 -12.95 -12.58 17.12
N PHE A 362 -11.85 -12.76 16.37
CA PHE A 362 -10.55 -12.35 16.84
C PHE A 362 -10.42 -10.82 16.92
N SER A 363 -10.99 -10.10 15.96
CA SER A 363 -11.05 -8.63 16.00
C SER A 363 -11.85 -8.12 17.20
N VAL A 364 -13.00 -8.72 17.47
CA VAL A 364 -13.81 -8.40 18.67
C VAL A 364 -13.01 -8.71 19.94
N TRP A 365 -12.33 -9.86 19.99
CA TRP A 365 -11.47 -10.22 21.12
C TRP A 365 -10.36 -9.19 21.33
N MET A 366 -9.69 -8.72 20.28
CA MET A 366 -8.66 -7.67 20.38
C MET A 366 -9.20 -6.34 20.88
N LEU A 367 -10.42 -5.97 20.49
CA LEU A 367 -11.06 -4.69 20.81
C LEU A 367 -11.85 -4.72 22.12
N THR A 368 -11.72 -5.79 22.92
CA THR A 368 -12.43 -5.95 24.21
C THR A 368 -11.47 -6.14 25.39
N GLY A 369 -11.96 -6.00 26.60
CA GLY A 369 -11.25 -6.29 27.84
C GLY A 369 -9.94 -5.51 28.02
N LYS A 370 -8.93 -6.15 28.59
CA LYS A 370 -7.61 -5.56 28.91
C LYS A 370 -6.87 -5.08 27.64
N ARG A 371 -7.03 -5.76 26.49
CA ARG A 371 -6.41 -5.42 25.22
C ARG A 371 -6.87 -4.06 24.71
N LYS A 372 -8.18 -3.79 24.76
CA LYS A 372 -8.76 -2.48 24.42
C LYS A 372 -8.14 -1.35 25.24
N ASN A 373 -7.90 -1.59 26.53
CA ASN A 373 -7.28 -0.57 27.39
C ASN A 373 -5.83 -0.30 27.01
N ILE A 374 -5.07 -1.33 26.61
CA ILE A 374 -3.71 -1.17 26.10
C ILE A 374 -3.74 -0.38 24.79
N ILE A 375 -4.62 -0.72 23.86
CA ILE A 375 -4.80 0.02 22.59
C ILE A 375 -5.09 1.50 22.86
N ARG A 376 -6.03 1.80 23.78
CA ARG A 376 -6.37 3.19 24.14
C ARG A 376 -5.15 3.95 24.69
N THR A 377 -4.42 3.34 25.60
CA THR A 377 -3.23 3.96 26.20
C THR A 377 -2.14 4.18 25.14
N ASN A 378 -1.93 3.21 24.25
CA ASN A 378 -0.98 3.34 23.14
C ASN A 378 -1.34 4.48 22.18
N VAL A 379 -2.61 4.62 21.81
CA VAL A 379 -3.09 5.71 20.95
C VAL A 379 -2.93 7.07 21.63
N GLN A 380 -3.20 7.19 22.93
CA GLN A 380 -2.98 8.43 23.66
C GLN A 380 -1.49 8.82 23.65
N HIS A 381 -0.61 7.88 23.95
CA HIS A 381 0.82 8.11 23.96
C HIS A 381 1.38 8.50 22.57
N LEU A 382 0.87 7.92 21.50
CA LEU A 382 1.23 8.28 20.14
C LEU A 382 1.02 9.78 19.87
N PHE A 383 -0.06 10.37 20.39
CA PHE A 383 -0.34 11.79 20.22
C PHE A 383 0.40 12.71 21.21
N GLU A 384 0.82 12.21 22.36
CA GLU A 384 1.68 12.94 23.29
C GLU A 384 3.09 13.08 22.72
N GLN A 385 3.65 12.01 22.16
CA GLN A 385 4.95 12.07 21.48
C GLN A 385 4.94 13.05 20.30
N LYS A 386 3.83 13.14 19.57
CA LYS A 386 3.66 14.11 18.47
C LYS A 386 3.74 15.56 18.94
N LYS A 387 3.34 15.88 20.16
CA LYS A 387 3.41 17.24 20.72
C LYS A 387 4.81 17.64 21.18
N SER A 388 5.63 16.66 21.54
CA SER A 388 6.99 16.88 22.09
C SER A 388 8.08 16.98 21.02
N ASP A 389 7.77 16.65 19.76
CA ASP A 389 8.69 16.72 18.61
C ASP A 389 8.17 17.79 17.62
N PRO A 390 8.48 19.09 17.83
CA PRO A 390 8.13 20.16 16.90
C PRO A 390 9.08 20.10 15.70
N SER A 391 8.70 19.39 14.65
CA SER A 391 9.38 19.36 13.35
C SER A 391 9.08 20.62 12.53
#